data_0277d2b381dd159986a6d36f89c6b7fa
#
_entry.id   0277d2b381dd159986a6d36f89c6b7fa
#
_cell.length_a   1.000
_cell.length_b   1.000
_cell.length_c   1.000
_cell.angle_alpha   90.00
_cell.angle_beta   90.00
_cell.angle_gamma   90.00
#
_symmetry.space_group_name_H-M   'P 1'
#
loop_
_entity.id
_entity.type
_entity.pdbx_description
1 polymer ?
#
loop_
_entity_poly.entity_id
_entity_poly.type
_entity_poly.pdbx_seq_one_letter_code
_entity_poly.pdbx_strand_id
1 'polypeptide(L)' 'MTQCQKLLKALKKRNLTKAQIWSQLGILNAGGRIFELRFNHKIDTHFVKRNGSEVAQYHYRGRK' A
#
# COMPACT_ATOMS: atom_id res chain seq x y z
N MET A 1 -3.32 14.00 9.90
CA MET A 1 -3.59 12.69 9.30
C MET A 1 -2.63 11.65 9.80
N THR A 2 -3.14 10.47 10.17
CA THR A 2 -2.27 9.36 10.53
C THR A 2 -1.65 8.76 9.27
N GLN A 3 -0.59 7.96 9.44
CA GLN A 3 0.04 7.28 8.30
C GLN A 3 -0.94 6.33 7.62
N CYS A 4 -1.79 5.64 8.39
CA CYS A 4 -2.79 4.74 7.82
C CYS A 4 -3.81 5.49 6.96
N GLN A 5 -4.28 6.64 7.41
CA GLN A 5 -5.24 7.45 6.66
C GLN A 5 -4.61 7.99 5.37
N LYS A 6 -3.37 8.43 5.46
CA LYS A 6 -2.61 8.95 4.33
C LYS A 6 -2.41 7.87 3.27
N LEU A 7 -2.03 6.67 3.71
CA LEU A 7 -1.83 5.52 2.84
C LEU A 7 -3.14 5.08 2.19
N LEU A 8 -4.21 4.99 2.97
CA LEU A 8 -5.52 4.59 2.46
C LEU A 8 -6.02 5.55 1.38
N LYS A 9 -5.89 6.85 1.63
CA LYS A 9 -6.30 7.86 0.66
C LYS A 9 -5.53 7.73 -0.66
N ALA A 10 -4.24 7.48 -0.58
CA ALA A 10 -3.41 7.30 -1.78
C ALA A 10 -3.77 6.01 -2.53
N LEU A 11 -4.04 4.92 -1.80
CA LEU A 11 -4.41 3.65 -2.41
C LEU A 11 -5.77 3.70 -3.11
N LYS A 12 -6.69 4.52 -2.62
CA LYS A 12 -7.98 4.72 -3.28
C LYS A 12 -7.84 5.37 -4.64
N LYS A 13 -6.80 6.16 -4.82
CA LYS A 13 -6.55 6.86 -6.09
C LYS A 13 -5.79 5.99 -7.08
N ARG A 14 -4.86 5.17 -6.60
CA ARG A 14 -4.03 4.32 -7.46
C ARG A 14 -3.36 3.22 -6.66
N ASN A 15 -2.92 2.20 -7.37
CA ASN A 15 -2.16 1.11 -6.77
C ASN A 15 -0.74 1.61 -6.49
N LEU A 16 -0.17 1.17 -5.38
CA LEU A 16 1.16 1.60 -4.95
C LEU A 16 2.02 0.41 -4.59
N THR A 17 3.30 0.48 -4.96
CA THR A 17 4.30 -0.48 -4.48
C THR A 17 4.82 0.00 -3.13
N LYS A 18 5.49 -0.91 -2.42
CA LYS A 18 6.12 -0.57 -1.14
C LYS A 18 7.11 0.59 -1.29
N ALA A 19 7.92 0.56 -2.37
CA ALA A 19 8.88 1.62 -2.64
C ALA A 19 8.19 2.96 -2.90
N GLN A 20 7.08 2.95 -3.64
CA GLN A 20 6.31 4.17 -3.91
C GLN A 20 5.70 4.73 -2.64
N ILE A 21 5.21 3.87 -1.75
CA ILE A 21 4.66 4.31 -0.47
C ILE A 21 5.73 5.03 0.33
N TRP A 22 6.93 4.47 0.39
CA TRP A 22 8.03 5.11 1.10
C TRP A 22 8.44 6.44 0.46
N SER A 23 8.67 6.46 -0.85
CA SER A 23 9.20 7.65 -1.52
C SER A 23 8.16 8.77 -1.66
N GLN A 24 6.89 8.43 -1.88
CA GLN A 24 5.85 9.43 -2.10
C GLN A 24 5.16 9.85 -0.82
N LEU A 25 5.01 8.94 0.13
CA LEU A 25 4.28 9.21 1.37
C LEU A 25 5.19 9.27 2.60
N GLY A 26 6.44 8.84 2.48
CA GLY A 26 7.36 8.84 3.60
C GLY A 26 7.04 7.81 4.68
N ILE A 27 6.31 6.76 4.33
CA ILE A 27 5.92 5.72 5.27
C ILE A 27 6.93 4.59 5.22
N LEU A 28 7.69 4.42 6.31
CA LEU A 28 8.76 3.43 6.37
C LEU A 28 8.25 2.01 6.57
N ASN A 29 7.19 1.84 7.34
CA ASN A 29 6.63 0.53 7.65
C ASN A 29 5.34 0.28 6.89
N ALA A 30 5.46 0.23 5.56
CA ALA A 30 4.30 0.04 4.69
C ALA A 30 3.58 -1.28 4.98
N GLY A 31 4.34 -2.37 5.19
CA GLY A 31 3.75 -3.67 5.47
C GLY A 31 2.90 -3.67 6.73
N GLY A 32 3.39 -3.02 7.79
CA GLY A 32 2.64 -2.89 9.04
C GLY A 32 1.37 -2.05 8.89
N ARG A 33 1.46 -0.96 8.14
CA ARG A 33 0.29 -0.11 7.89
C ARG A 33 -0.75 -0.83 7.03
N ILE A 34 -0.33 -1.57 6.01
CA ILE A 34 -1.23 -2.39 5.20
C ILE A 34 -1.90 -3.46 6.05
N PHE A 35 -1.15 -4.11 6.94
CA PHE A 35 -1.70 -5.11 7.85
C PHE A 35 -2.82 -4.51 8.71
N GLU A 36 -2.60 -3.32 9.28
CA GLU A 36 -3.63 -2.63 10.06
C GLU A 36 -4.86 -2.30 9.23
N LEU A 37 -4.66 -1.80 8.01
CA LEU A 37 -5.77 -1.43 7.13
C LEU A 37 -6.61 -2.63 6.70
N ARG A 38 -6.01 -3.81 6.60
CA ARG A 38 -6.72 -5.02 6.21
C ARG A 38 -7.79 -5.46 7.20
N PHE A 39 -7.75 -4.97 8.43
CA PHE A 39 -8.81 -5.27 9.39
C PHE A 39 -10.16 -4.70 8.95
N ASN A 40 -10.17 -3.55 8.28
CA ASN A 40 -11.40 -2.87 7.89
C ASN A 40 -11.56 -2.72 6.37
N HIS A 41 -10.51 -3.01 5.60
CA HIS A 41 -10.51 -2.80 4.16
C HIS A 41 -9.96 -4.02 3.44
N LYS A 42 -10.42 -4.22 2.21
CA LYS A 42 -9.90 -5.28 1.35
C LYS A 42 -8.74 -4.73 0.56
N ILE A 43 -7.55 -5.25 0.81
CA ILE A 43 -6.33 -4.83 0.12
C ILE A 43 -5.61 -6.08 -0.36
N ASP A 44 -5.44 -6.19 -1.68
CA ASP A 44 -4.72 -7.29 -2.30
C ASP A 44 -3.26 -6.91 -2.48
N THR A 45 -2.39 -7.92 -2.42
CA THR A 45 -0.97 -7.77 -2.71
C THR A 45 -0.65 -8.53 -3.98
N HIS A 46 -0.08 -7.83 -4.96
CA HIS A 46 0.38 -8.41 -6.21
C HIS A 46 1.88 -8.16 -6.35
N PHE A 47 2.59 -9.11 -6.92
CA PHE A 47 4.02 -8.97 -7.15
C PHE A 47 4.25 -8.56 -8.61
N VAL A 48 4.98 -7.47 -8.80
CA VAL A 48 5.35 -6.98 -10.12
C VAL A 48 6.87 -6.96 -10.24
N LYS A 49 7.38 -7.17 -11.44
CA LYS A 49 8.82 -7.13 -11.67
C LYS A 49 9.26 -5.72 -12.00
N ARG A 50 10.28 -5.26 -11.29
CA ARG A 50 10.92 -3.98 -11.56
C ARG A 50 12.43 -4.17 -11.48
N ASN A 51 13.13 -3.81 -12.55
CA ASN A 51 14.59 -3.91 -12.62
C ASN A 51 15.11 -5.31 -12.24
N GLY A 52 14.40 -6.36 -12.70
CA GLY A 52 14.78 -7.72 -12.42
C GLY A 52 14.41 -8.25 -11.05
N SER A 53 13.78 -7.43 -10.22
CA SER A 53 13.34 -7.84 -8.86
C SER A 53 11.83 -7.80 -8.75
N GLU A 54 11.29 -8.68 -7.93
CA GLU A 54 9.85 -8.66 -7.61
C GLU A 54 9.60 -7.69 -6.46
N VAL A 55 8.62 -6.81 -6.63
CA VAL A 55 8.20 -5.88 -5.59
C VAL A 55 6.70 -6.05 -5.34
N ALA A 56 6.30 -5.89 -4.09
CA ALA A 56 4.89 -5.96 -3.72
C ALA A 56 4.17 -4.68 -4.15
N GLN A 57 3.04 -4.85 -4.82
CA GLN A 57 2.16 -3.75 -5.18
C GLN A 57 0.81 -3.97 -4.49
N TYR A 58 0.32 -2.94 -3.81
CA TYR A 58 -0.93 -3.03 -3.06
C TYR A 58 -2.08 -2.44 -3.85
N HIS A 59 -3.21 -3.17 -3.87
CA HIS A 59 -4.40 -2.79 -4.60
C HIS A 59 -5.57 -2.66 -3.62
N TYR A 60 -6.19 -1.49 -3.56
CA TYR A 60 -7.35 -1.27 -2.73
C TYR A 60 -8.60 -1.83 -3.42
N ARG A 61 -9.31 -2.72 -2.72
CA ARG A 61 -10.49 -3.41 -3.28
C ARG A 61 -11.80 -2.91 -2.71
N GLY A 62 -11.75 -2.08 -1.69
CA GLY A 62 -12.94 -1.56 -1.07
C GLY A 62 -12.97 -1.84 0.42
N ARG A 63 -14.04 -1.38 1.05
CA ARG A 63 -14.24 -1.57 2.48
C ARG A 63 -14.86 -2.94 2.74
N LYS A 64 -14.46 -3.57 3.83
CA LYS A 64 -15.08 -4.83 4.26
C LYS A 64 -16.52 -4.63 4.68
#